data_4758a1f31c57558e9df289a037ad06c6
#
_entry.id   4758a1f31c57558e9df289a037ad06c6
#
_cell.length_a   1.000
_cell.length_b   1.000
_cell.length_c   1.000
_cell.angle_alpha   90.00
_cell.angle_beta   90.00
_cell.angle_gamma   90.00
#
_symmetry.space_group_name_H-M   'P 1'
#
loop_
_entity.id
_entity.type
_entity.pdbx_description
1 polymer ?
#
loop_
_entity_poly.entity_id
_entity_poly.type
_entity_poly.pdbx_seq_one_letter_code
_entity_poly.pdbx_strand_id
1 'polypeptide(L)'
;KGGDNGNMTLDVQITVPDPVAAGALGFTIAEPDAGWPVAILYHGITRQKEDMLAITGTLSLAGIATIAIDHPLHGSRGYDLDGDSVDDLNATTVSATHYMNLQTLPTAKANLTQSVSDLLGLRLGLNAVVDATASGMVNLDKSSVSIMGVSLGGITGGNFAAVANTSMGGDLAALDGMFAVNAAALESPGAGTAAFLLESASFGPLIKSLLLEQSSPEFADLVASTYPDGATEDQKSALVAPFFAQLSDAQVAAINAVFSQFSFAAQTSLDAADPISYVATLGANTPTLVQTVVGDGADNLPDQVIPVTTPFPLAGQDAYVEQAGLMQATSTIPPQADPIKAYVLFNEGAHGSSLSPASSAAT
;
A
#
# COMPACT_ATOMS: atom_id res chain seq x y z
N LYS A 1 7.72 -23.61 -7.16
CA LYS A 1 6.30 -23.88 -6.89
C LYS A 1 6.04 -23.34 -5.50
N GLY A 2 5.20 -22.27 -5.37
CA GLY A 2 4.65 -21.89 -4.08
C GLY A 2 3.88 -23.11 -3.54
N GLY A 3 4.26 -23.58 -2.37
CA GLY A 3 3.57 -24.63 -1.67
C GLY A 3 2.58 -24.01 -0.68
N ASP A 4 1.52 -24.74 -0.36
CA ASP A 4 0.70 -24.44 0.80
C ASP A 4 1.55 -24.61 2.06
N ASN A 5 1.78 -23.51 2.80
CA ASN A 5 2.55 -23.52 4.06
C ASN A 5 1.65 -23.71 5.28
N GLY A 6 0.39 -24.03 5.09
CA GLY A 6 -0.62 -24.20 6.14
C GLY A 6 -1.53 -22.97 6.31
N ASN A 7 -2.52 -23.12 7.17
CA ASN A 7 -3.48 -22.07 7.48
C ASN A 7 -2.98 -21.19 8.62
N MET A 8 -3.07 -19.87 8.44
CA MET A 8 -2.84 -18.89 9.49
C MET A 8 -4.17 -18.24 9.88
N THR A 9 -4.46 -18.16 11.18
CA THR A 9 -5.55 -17.34 11.69
C THR A 9 -5.11 -15.89 11.66
N LEU A 10 -5.91 -15.00 11.06
CA LEU A 10 -5.64 -13.58 11.02
C LEU A 10 -6.54 -12.84 12.00
N ASP A 11 -5.95 -11.94 12.77
CA ASP A 11 -6.70 -10.99 13.59
C ASP A 11 -7.37 -9.96 12.68
N VAL A 12 -8.66 -9.75 12.90
CA VAL A 12 -9.47 -8.84 12.13
C VAL A 12 -9.97 -7.72 13.03
N GLN A 13 -9.77 -6.47 12.62
CA GLN A 13 -10.30 -5.29 13.27
C GLN A 13 -11.59 -4.89 12.57
N ILE A 14 -12.71 -4.77 13.32
CA ILE A 14 -14.00 -4.31 12.79
C ILE A 14 -14.45 -3.09 13.59
N THR A 15 -14.94 -2.05 12.89
CA THR A 15 -15.69 -0.95 13.50
C THR A 15 -17.06 -0.84 12.85
N VAL A 16 -18.06 -0.51 13.62
CA VAL A 16 -19.44 -0.30 13.15
C VAL A 16 -19.93 1.07 13.54
N PRO A 17 -20.75 1.74 12.72
CA PRO A 17 -21.37 3.00 13.08
C PRO A 17 -22.28 2.85 14.31
N ASP A 18 -22.25 3.85 15.18
CA ASP A 18 -23.12 3.95 16.35
C ASP A 18 -24.03 5.19 16.22
N PRO A 19 -25.36 5.00 15.94
CA PRO A 19 -26.30 6.10 15.80
C PRO A 19 -26.43 6.95 17.07
N VAL A 20 -26.23 6.36 18.27
CA VAL A 20 -26.31 7.08 19.52
C VAL A 20 -25.10 8.00 19.70
N ALA A 21 -23.91 7.47 19.46
CA ALA A 21 -22.69 8.26 19.50
C ALA A 21 -22.68 9.37 18.42
N ALA A 22 -23.12 9.06 17.21
CA ALA A 22 -23.28 10.05 16.13
C ALA A 22 -24.26 11.16 16.52
N GLY A 23 -25.39 10.82 17.14
CA GLY A 23 -26.39 11.77 17.64
C GLY A 23 -25.82 12.71 18.71
N ALA A 24 -24.97 12.21 19.59
CA ALA A 24 -24.27 13.05 20.60
C ALA A 24 -23.31 14.08 19.98
N LEU A 25 -22.82 13.79 18.75
CA LEU A 25 -21.97 14.69 17.96
C LEU A 25 -22.76 15.58 17.00
N GLY A 26 -24.11 15.49 16.99
CA GLY A 26 -24.98 16.30 16.13
C GLY A 26 -25.21 15.71 14.72
N PHE A 27 -24.80 14.45 14.48
CA PHE A 27 -25.03 13.75 13.23
C PHE A 27 -26.22 12.81 13.33
N THR A 28 -26.97 12.67 12.24
CA THR A 28 -28.09 11.71 12.16
C THR A 28 -27.68 10.64 11.16
N ILE A 29 -27.45 9.43 11.66
CA ILE A 29 -27.24 8.22 10.84
C ILE A 29 -28.27 7.16 11.27
N ALA A 30 -28.64 6.32 10.36
CA ALA A 30 -29.52 5.18 10.61
C ALA A 30 -28.97 3.95 9.94
N GLU A 31 -29.07 2.81 10.61
CA GLU A 31 -28.67 1.54 10.02
C GLU A 31 -29.64 1.19 8.87
N PRO A 32 -29.11 0.88 7.66
CA PRO A 32 -29.93 0.42 6.57
C PRO A 32 -30.51 -0.98 6.84
N ASP A 33 -31.62 -1.31 6.21
CA ASP A 33 -32.27 -2.64 6.35
C ASP A 33 -31.33 -3.80 5.97
N ALA A 34 -30.42 -3.57 5.03
CA ALA A 34 -29.42 -4.54 4.59
C ALA A 34 -28.19 -4.65 5.52
N GLY A 35 -28.10 -3.78 6.54
CA GLY A 35 -26.92 -3.58 7.37
C GLY A 35 -26.00 -2.46 6.86
N TRP A 36 -24.91 -2.22 7.57
CA TRP A 36 -23.95 -1.17 7.23
C TRP A 36 -23.11 -1.53 6.00
N PRO A 37 -22.97 -0.65 4.99
CA PRO A 37 -21.98 -0.83 3.94
C PRO A 37 -20.58 -0.91 4.56
N VAL A 38 -19.66 -1.65 3.91
CA VAL A 38 -18.36 -1.99 4.48
C VAL A 38 -17.25 -1.37 3.66
N ALA A 39 -16.27 -0.74 4.31
CA ALA A 39 -14.99 -0.43 3.74
C ALA A 39 -13.92 -1.38 4.29
N ILE A 40 -13.28 -2.15 3.41
CA ILE A 40 -12.04 -2.84 3.74
C ILE A 40 -10.93 -1.79 3.80
N LEU A 41 -10.23 -1.66 4.92
CA LEU A 41 -9.14 -0.72 5.10
C LEU A 41 -7.81 -1.47 5.06
N TYR A 42 -6.84 -0.98 4.25
CA TYR A 42 -5.57 -1.66 4.11
C TYR A 42 -4.40 -0.67 4.27
N HIS A 43 -3.55 -0.94 5.24
CA HIS A 43 -2.48 -0.06 5.69
C HIS A 43 -1.27 -0.03 4.76
N GLY A 44 -0.35 0.92 4.95
CA GLY A 44 0.91 1.05 4.24
C GLY A 44 2.02 0.14 4.79
N ILE A 45 3.16 0.11 4.08
CA ILE A 45 4.37 -0.58 4.57
C ILE A 45 4.81 0.04 5.90
N THR A 46 5.38 -0.74 6.80
CA THR A 46 5.78 -0.37 8.18
C THR A 46 4.64 0.02 9.11
N ARG A 47 3.40 -0.07 8.65
CA ARG A 47 2.19 0.22 9.41
C ARG A 47 1.48 -1.06 9.83
N GLN A 48 0.33 -0.92 10.47
CA GLN A 48 -0.51 -2.03 10.92
C GLN A 48 -1.99 -1.66 10.86
N LYS A 49 -2.89 -2.64 10.99
CA LYS A 49 -4.35 -2.43 10.88
C LYS A 49 -4.89 -1.39 11.86
N GLU A 50 -4.28 -1.28 13.05
CA GLU A 50 -4.68 -0.31 14.06
C GLU A 50 -4.47 1.14 13.64
N ASP A 51 -3.50 1.42 12.76
CA ASP A 51 -3.26 2.77 12.21
C ASP A 51 -4.47 3.26 11.40
N MET A 52 -5.23 2.33 10.81
CA MET A 52 -6.44 2.63 10.04
C MET A 52 -7.59 3.14 10.91
N LEU A 53 -7.52 3.01 12.24
CA LEU A 53 -8.50 3.60 13.16
C LEU A 53 -8.59 5.12 13.01
N ALA A 54 -7.54 5.78 12.52
CA ALA A 54 -7.52 7.23 12.33
C ALA A 54 -8.68 7.76 11.45
N ILE A 55 -9.19 6.95 10.51
CA ILE A 55 -10.26 7.34 9.59
C ILE A 55 -11.62 6.72 9.91
N THR A 56 -11.67 5.73 10.81
CA THR A 56 -12.92 4.99 11.08
C THR A 56 -14.01 5.85 11.68
N GLY A 57 -13.65 6.86 12.48
CA GLY A 57 -14.61 7.81 13.03
C GLY A 57 -15.36 8.59 11.94
N THR A 58 -14.63 9.09 10.94
CA THR A 58 -15.22 9.80 9.80
C THR A 58 -16.12 8.88 8.97
N LEU A 59 -15.67 7.65 8.69
CA LEU A 59 -16.44 6.66 7.96
C LEU A 59 -17.70 6.24 8.73
N SER A 60 -17.62 6.07 10.05
CA SER A 60 -18.76 5.76 10.91
C SER A 60 -19.81 6.87 10.87
N LEU A 61 -19.41 8.14 10.88
CA LEU A 61 -20.33 9.28 10.72
C LEU A 61 -20.98 9.34 9.33
N ALA A 62 -20.34 8.74 8.33
CA ALA A 62 -20.91 8.54 7.01
C ALA A 62 -21.78 7.27 6.90
N GLY A 63 -21.96 6.51 7.99
CA GLY A 63 -22.74 5.28 8.00
C GLY A 63 -22.00 4.09 7.36
N ILE A 64 -20.68 4.05 7.42
CA ILE A 64 -19.84 3.00 6.82
C ILE A 64 -19.13 2.23 7.93
N ALA A 65 -19.35 0.93 7.99
CA ALA A 65 -18.58 0.00 8.81
C ALA A 65 -17.20 -0.25 8.17
N THR A 66 -16.19 -0.58 8.99
CA THR A 66 -14.87 -0.87 8.47
C THR A 66 -14.36 -2.23 8.92
N ILE A 67 -13.50 -2.83 8.10
CA ILE A 67 -12.79 -4.06 8.41
C ILE A 67 -11.34 -3.95 7.95
N ALA A 68 -10.39 -4.38 8.77
CA ALA A 68 -8.96 -4.32 8.46
C ALA A 68 -8.23 -5.57 8.92
N ILE A 69 -7.19 -5.95 8.19
CA ILE A 69 -6.22 -7.00 8.53
C ILE A 69 -4.80 -6.47 8.30
N ASP A 70 -3.81 -7.10 8.92
CA ASP A 70 -2.40 -6.80 8.64
C ASP A 70 -1.93 -7.45 7.34
N HIS A 71 -1.01 -6.79 6.64
CA HIS A 71 -0.20 -7.42 5.59
C HIS A 71 0.64 -8.57 6.16
N PRO A 72 1.10 -9.54 5.33
CA PRO A 72 2.14 -10.47 5.75
C PRO A 72 3.31 -9.72 6.39
N LEU A 73 3.87 -10.29 7.46
CA LEU A 73 5.02 -9.71 8.17
C LEU A 73 4.80 -8.30 8.74
N HIS A 74 3.56 -7.89 8.99
CA HIS A 74 3.24 -6.61 9.64
C HIS A 74 2.37 -6.82 10.86
N GLY A 75 2.42 -5.86 11.79
CA GLY A 75 1.58 -5.85 12.99
C GLY A 75 1.61 -7.19 13.71
N SER A 76 0.46 -7.85 13.87
CA SER A 76 0.32 -9.14 14.56
C SER A 76 0.82 -10.35 13.76
N ARG A 77 1.41 -10.13 12.57
CA ARG A 77 1.86 -11.20 11.66
C ARG A 77 3.39 -11.29 11.55
N GLY A 78 4.11 -10.83 12.55
CA GLY A 78 5.54 -11.05 12.67
C GLY A 78 5.89 -12.48 13.04
N TYR A 79 7.17 -12.80 13.02
CA TYR A 79 7.70 -14.10 13.42
C TYR A 79 8.82 -13.92 14.44
N ASP A 80 8.64 -14.54 15.59
CA ASP A 80 9.67 -14.81 16.61
C ASP A 80 10.35 -16.13 16.24
N LEU A 81 11.61 -16.09 15.86
CA LEU A 81 12.37 -17.26 15.40
C LEU A 81 13.16 -17.94 16.51
N ASP A 82 13.50 -17.20 17.59
CA ASP A 82 14.32 -17.70 18.68
C ASP A 82 13.53 -17.98 19.98
N GLY A 83 12.26 -17.56 20.02
CA GLY A 83 11.33 -17.86 21.11
C GLY A 83 11.44 -16.91 22.30
N ASP A 84 11.98 -15.71 22.11
CA ASP A 84 12.12 -14.69 23.16
C ASP A 84 10.89 -13.77 23.31
N SER A 85 9.85 -14.00 22.50
CA SER A 85 8.60 -13.24 22.42
C SER A 85 8.76 -11.85 21.78
N VAL A 86 9.84 -11.61 21.04
CA VAL A 86 10.05 -10.46 20.19
C VAL A 86 10.12 -10.92 18.73
N ASP A 87 9.47 -10.20 17.83
CA ASP A 87 9.51 -10.57 16.42
C ASP A 87 10.91 -10.29 15.82
N ASP A 88 11.52 -11.31 15.24
CA ASP A 88 12.73 -11.19 14.42
C ASP A 88 12.40 -10.72 13.00
N LEU A 89 11.25 -11.16 12.49
CA LEU A 89 10.77 -10.81 11.15
C LEU A 89 9.45 -10.05 11.24
N ASN A 90 9.52 -8.73 11.20
CA ASN A 90 8.35 -7.85 11.20
C ASN A 90 8.68 -6.56 10.44
N ALA A 91 7.84 -6.20 9.48
CA ALA A 91 8.04 -4.99 8.69
C ALA A 91 7.59 -3.71 9.43
N THR A 92 6.75 -3.86 10.47
CA THR A 92 6.29 -2.72 11.28
C THR A 92 7.32 -2.35 12.35
N THR A 93 7.91 -3.36 13.02
CA THR A 93 8.72 -3.14 14.23
C THR A 93 10.22 -3.31 14.01
N VAL A 94 10.64 -4.02 12.94
CA VAL A 94 12.05 -4.36 12.70
C VAL A 94 12.57 -3.70 11.43
N SER A 95 12.13 -4.12 10.23
CA SER A 95 12.59 -3.55 8.97
C SER A 95 11.61 -3.78 7.82
N ALA A 96 11.33 -2.73 7.03
CA ALA A 96 10.55 -2.81 5.80
C ALA A 96 11.09 -3.87 4.81
N THR A 97 12.39 -4.17 4.89
CA THR A 97 13.05 -5.15 4.02
C THR A 97 12.61 -6.59 4.31
N HIS A 98 11.99 -6.88 5.44
CA HIS A 98 11.39 -8.18 5.69
C HIS A 98 10.23 -8.45 4.72
N TYR A 99 9.39 -7.45 4.46
CA TYR A 99 8.30 -7.58 3.49
C TYR A 99 8.78 -7.36 2.06
N MET A 100 9.43 -6.20 1.80
CA MET A 100 10.00 -5.85 0.50
C MET A 100 11.46 -6.34 0.41
N ASN A 101 11.63 -7.66 0.39
CA ASN A 101 12.94 -8.29 0.40
C ASN A 101 13.61 -8.21 -0.96
N LEU A 102 14.40 -7.16 -1.16
CA LEU A 102 15.11 -6.92 -2.42
C LEU A 102 16.35 -7.82 -2.60
N GLN A 103 16.83 -8.47 -1.53
CA GLN A 103 17.88 -9.49 -1.63
C GLN A 103 17.32 -10.83 -2.15
N THR A 104 16.01 -11.07 -1.92
CA THR A 104 15.32 -12.27 -2.36
C THR A 104 14.02 -11.86 -3.06
N LEU A 105 14.13 -11.37 -4.28
CA LEU A 105 13.00 -10.85 -5.09
C LEU A 105 11.78 -11.78 -5.16
N PRO A 106 11.93 -13.13 -5.25
CA PRO A 106 10.79 -14.04 -5.16
C PRO A 106 10.01 -13.92 -3.85
N THR A 107 10.68 -13.59 -2.73
CA THR A 107 10.00 -13.35 -1.44
C THR A 107 9.18 -12.07 -1.47
N ALA A 108 9.73 -10.96 -1.97
CA ALA A 108 8.99 -9.70 -2.12
C ALA A 108 7.75 -9.89 -3.00
N LYS A 109 7.90 -10.58 -4.15
CA LYS A 109 6.78 -10.95 -5.02
C LYS A 109 5.74 -11.80 -4.30
N ALA A 110 6.18 -12.80 -3.54
CA ALA A 110 5.27 -13.69 -2.81
C ALA A 110 4.48 -12.92 -1.74
N ASN A 111 5.11 -11.99 -1.02
CA ASN A 111 4.44 -11.15 -0.02
C ASN A 111 3.39 -10.24 -0.66
N LEU A 112 3.68 -9.60 -1.79
CA LEU A 112 2.70 -8.80 -2.55
C LEU A 112 1.52 -9.67 -3.01
N THR A 113 1.79 -10.85 -3.55
CA THR A 113 0.75 -11.80 -4.00
C THR A 113 -0.08 -12.30 -2.81
N GLN A 114 0.56 -12.58 -1.67
CA GLN A 114 -0.13 -13.03 -0.46
C GLN A 114 -1.05 -11.94 0.09
N SER A 115 -0.63 -10.67 0.07
CA SER A 115 -1.50 -9.55 0.47
C SER A 115 -2.80 -9.50 -0.34
N VAL A 116 -2.72 -9.70 -1.65
CA VAL A 116 -3.92 -9.77 -2.53
C VAL A 116 -4.76 -11.00 -2.21
N SER A 117 -4.12 -12.15 -2.00
CA SER A 117 -4.80 -13.41 -1.66
C SER A 117 -5.55 -13.32 -0.32
N ASP A 118 -4.93 -12.68 0.67
CA ASP A 118 -5.55 -12.47 2.00
C ASP A 118 -6.78 -11.56 1.91
N LEU A 119 -6.73 -10.50 1.08
CA LEU A 119 -7.89 -9.64 0.82
C LEU A 119 -9.02 -10.39 0.10
N LEU A 120 -8.70 -11.28 -0.85
CA LEU A 120 -9.69 -12.15 -1.49
C LEU A 120 -10.32 -13.10 -0.46
N GLY A 121 -9.51 -13.67 0.42
CA GLY A 121 -9.97 -14.51 1.53
C GLY A 121 -10.85 -13.73 2.52
N LEU A 122 -10.45 -12.51 2.90
CA LEU A 122 -11.24 -11.63 3.75
C LEU A 122 -12.59 -11.29 3.11
N ARG A 123 -12.59 -10.89 1.83
CA ARG A 123 -13.81 -10.55 1.10
C ARG A 123 -14.77 -11.74 0.99
N LEU A 124 -14.23 -12.92 0.69
CA LEU A 124 -15.00 -14.16 0.68
C LEU A 124 -15.57 -14.44 2.08
N GLY A 125 -14.74 -14.34 3.12
CA GLY A 125 -15.10 -14.58 4.51
C GLY A 125 -16.22 -13.65 5.00
N LEU A 126 -16.27 -12.40 4.52
CA LEU A 126 -17.34 -11.45 4.84
C LEU A 126 -18.74 -12.00 4.54
N ASN A 127 -18.88 -12.86 3.53
CA ASN A 127 -20.18 -13.47 3.21
C ASN A 127 -20.69 -14.41 4.32
N ALA A 128 -19.80 -14.89 5.19
CA ALA A 128 -20.09 -15.82 6.27
C ALA A 128 -19.95 -15.20 7.68
N VAL A 129 -19.64 -13.88 7.77
CA VAL A 129 -19.53 -13.21 9.07
C VAL A 129 -20.83 -13.30 9.85
N VAL A 130 -20.71 -13.68 11.12
CA VAL A 130 -21.81 -13.76 12.10
C VAL A 130 -21.37 -13.05 13.37
N ASP A 131 -22.27 -12.25 13.95
CA ASP A 131 -22.07 -11.68 15.28
C ASP A 131 -22.21 -12.76 16.36
N ALA A 132 -21.08 -13.34 16.78
CA ALA A 132 -21.05 -14.38 17.81
C ALA A 132 -21.38 -13.84 19.22
N THR A 133 -21.39 -12.53 19.42
CA THR A 133 -21.77 -11.89 20.69
C THR A 133 -23.30 -11.84 20.84
N ALA A 134 -24.03 -12.07 19.77
CA ALA A 134 -25.49 -11.92 19.69
C ALA A 134 -25.98 -10.51 20.10
N SER A 135 -25.10 -9.52 20.02
CA SER A 135 -25.42 -8.12 20.36
C SER A 135 -26.34 -7.46 19.33
N GLY A 136 -26.35 -7.99 18.10
CA GLY A 136 -27.03 -7.40 16.93
C GLY A 136 -26.33 -6.12 16.43
N MET A 137 -25.17 -5.75 16.99
CA MET A 137 -24.47 -4.53 16.61
C MET A 137 -23.63 -4.71 15.33
N VAL A 138 -23.22 -5.93 14.99
CA VAL A 138 -22.42 -6.22 13.80
C VAL A 138 -23.33 -6.76 12.69
N ASN A 139 -24.06 -5.86 12.07
CA ASN A 139 -24.90 -6.17 10.90
C ASN A 139 -24.30 -5.45 9.68
N LEU A 140 -23.68 -6.22 8.78
CA LEU A 140 -22.92 -5.73 7.63
C LEU A 140 -23.63 -6.04 6.32
N ASP A 141 -23.77 -5.05 5.45
CA ASP A 141 -24.21 -5.26 4.07
C ASP A 141 -23.08 -5.87 3.22
N LYS A 142 -23.15 -7.18 3.06
CA LYS A 142 -22.17 -7.99 2.32
C LYS A 142 -22.21 -7.74 0.80
N SER A 143 -23.23 -7.05 0.30
CA SER A 143 -23.37 -6.64 -1.10
C SER A 143 -22.80 -5.25 -1.39
N SER A 144 -22.52 -4.46 -0.34
CA SER A 144 -21.98 -3.11 -0.43
C SER A 144 -20.60 -3.04 0.24
N VAL A 145 -19.60 -3.57 -0.45
CA VAL A 145 -18.22 -3.66 0.04
C VAL A 145 -17.30 -2.85 -0.88
N SER A 146 -16.51 -1.96 -0.30
CA SER A 146 -15.48 -1.18 -1.01
C SER A 146 -14.11 -1.39 -0.36
N ILE A 147 -13.02 -1.03 -1.06
CA ILE A 147 -11.67 -1.03 -0.49
C ILE A 147 -11.13 0.38 -0.40
N MET A 148 -10.47 0.70 0.70
CA MET A 148 -9.64 1.90 0.85
C MET A 148 -8.25 1.47 1.28
N GLY A 149 -7.24 1.84 0.49
CA GLY A 149 -5.85 1.48 0.74
C GLY A 149 -4.92 2.68 0.68
N VAL A 150 -3.90 2.67 1.54
CA VAL A 150 -2.90 3.73 1.61
C VAL A 150 -1.53 3.15 1.29
N SER A 151 -0.76 3.77 0.38
CA SER A 151 0.61 3.33 0.06
C SER A 151 0.65 1.87 -0.43
N LEU A 152 1.34 0.99 0.28
CA LEU A 152 1.33 -0.45 0.00
C LEU A 152 -0.10 -1.01 -0.04
N GLY A 153 -0.99 -0.53 0.85
CA GLY A 153 -2.41 -0.88 0.84
C GLY A 153 -3.12 -0.35 -0.42
N GLY A 154 -2.70 0.79 -0.96
CA GLY A 154 -3.17 1.33 -2.24
C GLY A 154 -2.70 0.46 -3.43
N ILE A 155 -1.45 0.01 -3.39
CA ILE A 155 -0.85 -0.90 -4.37
C ILE A 155 -1.59 -2.24 -4.40
N THR A 156 -1.60 -2.93 -3.27
CA THR A 156 -2.16 -4.29 -3.17
C THR A 156 -3.69 -4.29 -3.16
N GLY A 157 -4.33 -3.23 -2.60
CA GLY A 157 -5.77 -3.02 -2.66
C GLY A 157 -6.27 -2.77 -4.08
N GLY A 158 -5.51 -2.03 -4.89
CA GLY A 158 -5.80 -1.84 -6.32
C GLY A 158 -5.71 -3.15 -7.10
N ASN A 159 -4.64 -3.94 -6.86
CA ASN A 159 -4.48 -5.26 -7.45
C ASN A 159 -5.62 -6.21 -7.04
N PHE A 160 -5.98 -6.19 -5.75
CA PHE A 160 -7.13 -6.95 -5.23
C PHE A 160 -8.42 -6.56 -5.95
N ALA A 161 -8.74 -5.27 -6.04
CA ALA A 161 -9.97 -4.80 -6.70
C ALA A 161 -10.02 -5.19 -8.18
N ALA A 162 -8.88 -5.13 -8.88
CA ALA A 162 -8.76 -5.58 -10.26
C ALA A 162 -9.10 -7.07 -10.41
N VAL A 163 -8.55 -7.92 -9.53
CA VAL A 163 -8.78 -9.36 -9.54
C VAL A 163 -10.20 -9.68 -9.11
N ALA A 164 -10.68 -9.08 -8.01
CA ALA A 164 -12.00 -9.32 -7.43
C ALA A 164 -13.15 -8.97 -8.38
N ASN A 165 -12.96 -7.97 -9.23
CA ASN A 165 -13.94 -7.52 -10.23
C ASN A 165 -13.71 -8.11 -11.63
N THR A 166 -12.82 -9.10 -11.75
CA THR A 166 -12.64 -9.86 -12.99
C THR A 166 -13.42 -11.17 -12.89
N SER A 167 -14.33 -11.42 -13.84
CA SER A 167 -15.11 -12.65 -13.82
C SER A 167 -14.24 -13.90 -13.94
N MET A 168 -14.51 -14.89 -13.10
CA MET A 168 -13.88 -16.21 -13.19
C MET A 168 -14.33 -17.00 -14.44
N GLY A 169 -15.42 -16.58 -15.07
CA GLY A 169 -15.94 -17.19 -16.29
C GLY A 169 -16.53 -18.59 -16.09
N GLY A 170 -17.19 -19.10 -17.14
CA GLY A 170 -17.79 -20.42 -17.13
C GLY A 170 -18.72 -20.65 -15.93
N ASP A 171 -18.69 -21.87 -15.38
CA ASP A 171 -19.53 -22.27 -14.25
C ASP A 171 -19.18 -21.52 -12.94
N LEU A 172 -17.98 -20.94 -12.85
CA LEU A 172 -17.53 -20.20 -11.66
C LEU A 172 -18.02 -18.75 -11.65
N ALA A 173 -18.53 -18.20 -12.75
CA ALA A 173 -19.06 -16.85 -12.81
C ALA A 173 -20.18 -16.57 -11.79
N ALA A 174 -20.90 -17.60 -11.36
CA ALA A 174 -21.90 -17.50 -10.31
C ALA A 174 -21.33 -17.10 -8.93
N LEU A 175 -20.01 -17.24 -8.74
CA LEU A 175 -19.29 -16.88 -7.52
C LEU A 175 -18.70 -15.47 -7.57
N ASP A 176 -18.67 -14.79 -8.71
CA ASP A 176 -18.03 -13.48 -8.88
C ASP A 176 -18.51 -12.47 -7.82
N GLY A 177 -19.81 -12.42 -7.54
CA GLY A 177 -20.41 -11.54 -6.53
C GLY A 177 -19.92 -11.77 -5.10
N MET A 178 -19.32 -12.92 -4.80
CA MET A 178 -18.75 -13.21 -3.47
C MET A 178 -17.41 -12.49 -3.24
N PHE A 179 -16.75 -12.09 -4.31
CA PHE A 179 -15.44 -11.43 -4.29
C PHE A 179 -15.52 -9.96 -4.70
N ALA A 180 -16.51 -9.59 -5.53
CA ALA A 180 -16.62 -8.25 -6.09
C ALA A 180 -16.63 -7.14 -5.03
N VAL A 181 -16.04 -6.00 -5.36
CA VAL A 181 -16.09 -4.76 -4.59
C VAL A 181 -16.72 -3.65 -5.42
N ASN A 182 -17.46 -2.74 -4.76
CA ASN A 182 -18.23 -1.68 -5.42
C ASN A 182 -17.33 -0.52 -5.87
N ALA A 183 -16.26 -0.24 -5.14
CA ALA A 183 -15.32 0.86 -5.44
C ALA A 183 -13.97 0.63 -4.77
N ALA A 184 -12.95 1.33 -5.28
CA ALA A 184 -11.64 1.44 -4.69
C ALA A 184 -11.25 2.91 -4.47
N ALA A 185 -10.85 3.27 -3.25
CA ALA A 185 -10.26 4.55 -2.90
C ALA A 185 -8.80 4.31 -2.51
N LEU A 186 -7.85 4.83 -3.28
CA LEU A 186 -6.45 4.50 -3.17
C LEU A 186 -5.63 5.77 -2.98
N GLU A 187 -4.94 5.86 -1.85
CA GLU A 187 -4.03 6.97 -1.56
C GLU A 187 -2.60 6.57 -1.88
N SER A 188 -1.93 7.42 -2.66
CA SER A 188 -0.53 7.27 -3.04
C SER A 188 -0.17 5.85 -3.53
N PRO A 189 -0.93 5.22 -4.44
CA PRO A 189 -0.49 3.99 -5.08
C PRO A 189 0.60 4.30 -6.10
N GLY A 190 1.43 3.33 -6.43
CA GLY A 190 2.45 3.48 -7.48
C GLY A 190 2.61 2.21 -8.31
N ALA A 191 2.94 2.36 -9.58
CA ALA A 191 3.32 1.28 -10.48
C ALA A 191 4.83 1.24 -10.68
N GLY A 192 5.37 0.12 -11.20
CA GLY A 192 6.80 -0.03 -11.44
C GLY A 192 7.61 -0.04 -10.14
N THR A 193 7.26 -0.95 -9.23
CA THR A 193 7.71 -0.97 -7.83
C THR A 193 9.23 -0.90 -7.69
N ALA A 194 9.99 -1.67 -8.46
CA ALA A 194 11.45 -1.65 -8.36
C ALA A 194 12.05 -0.30 -8.76
N ALA A 195 11.46 0.36 -9.76
CA ALA A 195 11.92 1.65 -10.25
C ALA A 195 11.53 2.78 -9.31
N PHE A 196 10.27 2.86 -8.87
CA PHE A 196 9.87 3.94 -7.96
C PHE A 196 10.56 3.86 -6.59
N LEU A 197 10.86 2.66 -6.09
CA LEU A 197 11.58 2.49 -4.83
C LEU A 197 13.00 3.05 -4.91
N LEU A 198 13.71 2.87 -6.03
CA LEU A 198 15.02 3.48 -6.25
C LEU A 198 14.97 5.02 -6.29
N GLU A 199 13.88 5.57 -6.83
CA GLU A 199 13.66 7.01 -6.96
C GLU A 199 12.97 7.64 -5.74
N SER A 200 12.50 6.83 -4.80
CA SER A 200 11.91 7.28 -3.54
C SER A 200 12.90 8.11 -2.73
N ALA A 201 12.48 9.28 -2.26
CA ALA A 201 13.31 10.09 -1.36
C ALA A 201 13.49 9.40 0.00
N SER A 202 12.47 8.66 0.45
CA SER A 202 12.50 7.95 1.73
C SER A 202 13.21 6.59 1.64
N PHE A 203 12.89 5.75 0.64
CA PHE A 203 13.44 4.40 0.53
C PHE A 203 14.66 4.29 -0.39
N GLY A 204 14.81 5.21 -1.34
CA GLY A 204 15.91 5.17 -2.30
C GLY A 204 17.30 5.12 -1.65
N PRO A 205 17.60 5.93 -0.62
CA PRO A 205 18.88 5.85 0.07
C PRO A 205 19.16 4.47 0.69
N LEU A 206 18.18 3.84 1.30
CA LEU A 206 18.31 2.48 1.86
C LEU A 206 18.65 1.46 0.76
N ILE A 207 17.88 1.45 -0.32
CA ILE A 207 18.08 0.50 -1.41
C ILE A 207 19.43 0.72 -2.09
N LYS A 208 19.77 1.98 -2.36
CA LYS A 208 21.07 2.36 -2.94
C LYS A 208 22.22 1.96 -2.04
N SER A 209 22.11 2.12 -0.71
CA SER A 209 23.16 1.70 0.23
C SER A 209 23.38 0.19 0.20
N LEU A 210 22.32 -0.61 0.17
CA LEU A 210 22.41 -2.07 0.08
C LEU A 210 23.06 -2.55 -1.22
N LEU A 211 22.74 -1.88 -2.34
CA LEU A 211 23.34 -2.18 -3.64
C LEU A 211 24.81 -1.75 -3.70
N LEU A 212 25.14 -0.58 -3.15
CA LEU A 212 26.50 -0.06 -3.12
C LEU A 212 27.42 -0.92 -2.25
N GLU A 213 26.94 -1.38 -1.11
CA GLU A 213 27.72 -2.26 -0.23
C GLU A 213 28.16 -3.55 -0.92
N GLN A 214 27.35 -4.05 -1.87
CA GLN A 214 27.65 -5.24 -2.66
C GLN A 214 28.44 -4.96 -3.94
N SER A 215 28.35 -3.76 -4.52
CA SER A 215 28.87 -3.45 -5.85
C SER A 215 30.02 -2.43 -5.87
N SER A 216 30.26 -1.72 -4.76
CA SER A 216 31.34 -0.73 -4.63
C SER A 216 32.20 -1.02 -3.40
N PRO A 217 33.42 -1.55 -3.59
CA PRO A 217 34.37 -1.70 -2.49
C PRO A 217 34.65 -0.38 -1.74
N GLU A 218 34.68 0.74 -2.46
CA GLU A 218 34.92 2.07 -1.88
C GLU A 218 33.78 2.48 -0.93
N PHE A 219 32.53 2.15 -1.24
CA PHE A 219 31.41 2.40 -0.33
C PHE A 219 31.46 1.45 0.88
N ALA A 220 31.74 0.17 0.66
CA ALA A 220 31.89 -0.79 1.75
C ALA A 220 33.02 -0.39 2.72
N ASP A 221 34.15 0.07 2.21
CA ASP A 221 35.27 0.60 3.01
C ASP A 221 34.88 1.87 3.78
N LEU A 222 34.10 2.77 3.15
CA LEU A 222 33.56 3.96 3.81
C LEU A 222 32.65 3.59 4.99
N VAL A 223 31.73 2.63 4.79
CA VAL A 223 30.86 2.13 5.87
C VAL A 223 31.68 1.53 7.00
N ALA A 224 32.62 0.63 6.71
CA ALA A 224 33.45 -0.05 7.71
C ALA A 224 34.34 0.91 8.48
N SER A 225 34.91 1.93 7.81
CA SER A 225 35.75 2.94 8.47
C SER A 225 34.97 3.93 9.33
N THR A 226 33.71 4.23 8.94
CA THR A 226 32.85 5.16 9.69
C THR A 226 32.19 4.47 10.89
N TYR A 227 31.84 3.20 10.74
CA TYR A 227 31.13 2.39 11.74
C TYR A 227 31.84 1.05 11.98
N PRO A 228 33.00 1.05 12.67
CA PRO A 228 33.81 -0.15 12.85
C PRO A 228 33.13 -1.25 13.66
N ASP A 229 32.16 -0.90 14.50
CA ASP A 229 31.36 -1.84 15.31
C ASP A 229 30.10 -2.34 14.58
N GLY A 230 29.92 -1.98 13.30
CA GLY A 230 28.76 -2.28 12.47
C GLY A 230 27.85 -1.06 12.29
N ALA A 231 27.18 -0.98 11.15
CA ALA A 231 26.29 0.11 10.78
C ALA A 231 24.84 -0.37 10.69
N THR A 232 23.90 0.43 11.20
CA THR A 232 22.45 0.22 10.97
C THR A 232 22.08 0.58 9.52
N GLU A 233 20.89 0.16 9.06
CA GLU A 233 20.36 0.52 7.73
C GLU A 233 20.28 2.03 7.55
N ASP A 234 19.82 2.78 8.56
CA ASP A 234 19.74 4.25 8.52
C ASP A 234 21.12 4.90 8.41
N GLN A 235 22.13 4.38 9.16
CA GLN A 235 23.48 4.87 9.10
C GLN A 235 24.11 4.65 7.72
N LYS A 236 23.88 3.49 7.10
CA LYS A 236 24.34 3.21 5.72
C LYS A 236 23.65 4.13 4.71
N SER A 237 22.34 4.30 4.85
CA SER A 237 21.52 5.18 3.99
C SER A 237 22.02 6.63 4.03
N ALA A 238 22.37 7.13 5.21
CA ALA A 238 22.89 8.48 5.40
C ALA A 238 24.25 8.72 4.71
N LEU A 239 25.03 7.67 4.44
CA LEU A 239 26.32 7.78 3.74
C LEU A 239 26.17 7.87 2.21
N VAL A 240 25.01 7.55 1.63
CA VAL A 240 24.83 7.50 0.17
C VAL A 240 25.09 8.86 -0.47
N ALA A 241 24.41 9.91 -0.02
CA ALA A 241 24.58 11.25 -0.61
C ALA A 241 26.00 11.81 -0.44
N PRO A 242 26.65 11.76 0.75
CA PRO A 242 28.05 12.15 0.90
C PRO A 242 29.01 11.34 0.03
N PHE A 243 28.76 10.05 -0.18
CA PHE A 243 29.55 9.22 -1.06
C PHE A 243 29.45 9.70 -2.51
N PHE A 244 28.22 9.90 -3.03
CA PHE A 244 28.03 10.40 -4.39
C PHE A 244 28.67 11.77 -4.63
N ALA A 245 28.67 12.64 -3.64
CA ALA A 245 29.28 13.98 -3.74
C ALA A 245 30.81 13.97 -3.97
N GLN A 246 31.47 12.83 -3.75
CA GLN A 246 32.92 12.67 -3.92
C GLN A 246 33.28 11.97 -5.24
N LEU A 247 32.30 11.49 -5.99
CA LEU A 247 32.53 10.73 -7.22
C LEU A 247 32.67 11.63 -8.44
N SER A 248 33.45 11.18 -9.41
CA SER A 248 33.47 11.75 -10.76
C SER A 248 32.22 11.34 -11.53
N ASP A 249 31.87 12.10 -12.57
CA ASP A 249 30.74 11.81 -13.46
C ASP A 249 30.81 10.39 -14.05
N ALA A 250 32.01 9.90 -14.37
CA ALA A 250 32.20 8.56 -14.89
C ALA A 250 31.88 7.46 -13.86
N GLN A 251 32.23 7.69 -12.59
CA GLN A 251 31.91 6.77 -11.50
C GLN A 251 30.39 6.78 -11.20
N VAL A 252 29.79 7.97 -11.17
CA VAL A 252 28.34 8.12 -11.03
C VAL A 252 27.60 7.37 -12.14
N ALA A 253 28.04 7.53 -13.39
CA ALA A 253 27.45 6.82 -14.53
C ALA A 253 27.59 5.29 -14.40
N ALA A 254 28.74 4.80 -13.93
CA ALA A 254 28.95 3.38 -13.72
C ALA A 254 28.03 2.81 -12.63
N ILE A 255 27.85 3.52 -11.51
CA ILE A 255 26.95 3.13 -10.42
C ILE A 255 25.49 3.16 -10.89
N ASN A 256 25.08 4.20 -11.61
CA ASN A 256 23.73 4.30 -12.17
C ASN A 256 23.41 3.16 -13.16
N ALA A 257 24.41 2.66 -13.89
CA ALA A 257 24.25 1.48 -14.73
C ALA A 257 23.96 0.21 -13.89
N VAL A 258 24.61 0.05 -12.74
CA VAL A 258 24.32 -1.05 -11.79
C VAL A 258 22.90 -0.93 -11.25
N PHE A 259 22.47 0.27 -10.84
CA PHE A 259 21.11 0.50 -10.36
C PHE A 259 20.07 0.21 -11.43
N SER A 260 20.32 0.60 -12.68
CA SER A 260 19.42 0.32 -13.80
C SER A 260 19.32 -1.18 -14.08
N GLN A 261 20.44 -1.91 -14.03
CA GLN A 261 20.44 -3.36 -14.20
C GLN A 261 19.67 -4.07 -13.09
N PHE A 262 19.87 -3.63 -11.83
CA PHE A 262 19.11 -4.14 -10.70
C PHE A 262 17.61 -3.84 -10.86
N SER A 263 17.23 -2.60 -11.18
CA SER A 263 15.85 -2.21 -11.38
C SER A 263 15.16 -3.06 -12.44
N PHE A 264 15.83 -3.30 -13.57
CA PHE A 264 15.31 -4.17 -14.64
C PHE A 264 15.09 -5.61 -14.17
N ALA A 265 16.07 -6.20 -13.50
CA ALA A 265 15.98 -7.56 -12.99
C ALA A 265 14.90 -7.69 -11.88
N ALA A 266 14.86 -6.72 -10.97
CA ALA A 266 13.89 -6.67 -9.89
C ALA A 266 12.47 -6.51 -10.44
N GLN A 267 12.25 -5.56 -11.36
CA GLN A 267 10.94 -5.35 -11.96
C GLN A 267 10.47 -6.59 -12.72
N THR A 268 11.34 -7.23 -13.51
CA THR A 268 11.01 -8.50 -14.20
C THR A 268 10.54 -9.58 -13.22
N SER A 269 11.14 -9.64 -12.04
CA SER A 269 10.70 -10.58 -10.99
C SER A 269 9.37 -10.20 -10.37
N LEU A 270 9.11 -8.89 -10.18
CA LEU A 270 7.94 -8.36 -9.50
C LEU A 270 6.72 -8.19 -10.41
N ASP A 271 6.88 -8.10 -11.73
CA ASP A 271 5.83 -7.74 -12.70
C ASP A 271 4.49 -8.46 -12.49
N ALA A 272 4.53 -9.76 -12.17
CA ALA A 272 3.29 -10.51 -11.94
C ALA A 272 2.56 -10.16 -10.63
N ALA A 273 3.16 -9.33 -9.77
CA ALA A 273 2.56 -8.81 -8.54
C ALA A 273 2.54 -7.26 -8.51
N ASP A 274 3.16 -6.64 -9.51
CA ASP A 274 3.25 -5.18 -9.63
C ASP A 274 1.93 -4.60 -10.16
N PRO A 275 1.49 -3.44 -9.64
CA PRO A 275 0.28 -2.76 -10.13
C PRO A 275 0.23 -2.54 -11.63
N ILE A 276 1.37 -2.36 -12.31
CA ILE A 276 1.39 -2.13 -13.76
C ILE A 276 0.69 -3.26 -14.53
N SER A 277 0.66 -4.48 -13.97
CA SER A 277 -0.03 -5.62 -14.56
C SER A 277 -1.54 -5.65 -14.29
N TYR A 278 -2.04 -4.80 -13.39
CA TYR A 278 -3.43 -4.82 -12.91
C TYR A 278 -4.20 -3.53 -13.17
N VAL A 279 -3.51 -2.38 -13.23
CA VAL A 279 -4.17 -1.06 -13.24
C VAL A 279 -5.12 -0.85 -14.40
N ALA A 280 -4.83 -1.38 -15.60
CA ALA A 280 -5.74 -1.30 -16.74
C ALA A 280 -7.04 -2.06 -16.49
N THR A 281 -6.95 -3.22 -15.84
CA THR A 281 -8.12 -4.03 -15.44
C THR A 281 -8.89 -3.34 -14.32
N LEU A 282 -8.19 -2.75 -13.33
CA LEU A 282 -8.78 -1.94 -12.28
C LEU A 282 -9.61 -0.80 -12.88
N GLY A 283 -8.99 0.01 -13.72
CA GLY A 283 -9.65 1.15 -14.37
C GLY A 283 -10.81 0.76 -15.29
N ALA A 284 -10.76 -0.42 -15.92
CA ALA A 284 -11.85 -0.93 -16.72
C ALA A 284 -13.07 -1.37 -15.87
N ASN A 285 -12.83 -2.11 -14.78
CA ASN A 285 -13.85 -2.89 -14.10
C ASN A 285 -14.33 -2.29 -12.78
N THR A 286 -13.56 -1.35 -12.18
CA THR A 286 -13.84 -0.86 -10.81
C THR A 286 -13.98 0.66 -10.80
N PRO A 287 -15.04 1.23 -10.20
CA PRO A 287 -15.09 2.62 -9.83
C PRO A 287 -13.89 2.94 -8.93
N THR A 288 -13.03 3.88 -9.34
CA THR A 288 -11.77 4.10 -8.66
C THR A 288 -11.50 5.58 -8.44
N LEU A 289 -11.12 5.94 -7.22
CA LEU A 289 -10.57 7.23 -6.85
C LEU A 289 -9.13 7.06 -6.40
N VAL A 290 -8.19 7.79 -7.02
CA VAL A 290 -6.80 7.87 -6.58
C VAL A 290 -6.52 9.26 -6.02
N GLN A 291 -5.80 9.32 -4.91
CA GLN A 291 -5.35 10.55 -4.26
C GLN A 291 -3.83 10.61 -4.29
N THR A 292 -3.29 11.75 -4.76
CA THR A 292 -1.85 11.97 -4.94
C THR A 292 -1.46 13.34 -4.38
N VAL A 293 -0.41 13.40 -3.55
CA VAL A 293 0.18 14.67 -3.11
C VAL A 293 1.30 15.07 -4.06
N VAL A 294 1.08 16.15 -4.79
CA VAL A 294 2.04 16.67 -5.79
C VAL A 294 2.88 17.85 -5.27
N GLY A 295 2.53 18.37 -4.08
CA GLY A 295 3.15 19.57 -3.52
C GLY A 295 2.77 20.85 -4.27
N ASP A 296 3.22 21.98 -3.76
CA ASP A 296 2.92 23.32 -4.34
C ASP A 296 4.10 23.92 -5.11
N GLY A 297 5.22 23.20 -5.17
CA GLY A 297 6.46 23.66 -5.79
C GLY A 297 7.24 24.68 -4.95
N ALA A 298 6.86 24.90 -3.70
CA ALA A 298 7.48 25.85 -2.77
C ALA A 298 7.68 25.22 -1.38
N ASP A 299 6.71 25.40 -0.49
CA ASP A 299 6.84 25.03 0.91
C ASP A 299 6.36 23.59 1.19
N ASN A 300 5.50 23.05 0.32
CA ASN A 300 4.99 21.68 0.46
C ASN A 300 5.58 20.77 -0.63
N LEU A 301 6.30 19.74 -0.19
CA LEU A 301 6.94 18.79 -1.10
C LEU A 301 5.91 17.81 -1.70
N PRO A 302 6.17 17.27 -2.90
CA PRO A 302 5.43 16.13 -3.40
C PRO A 302 5.67 14.91 -2.49
N ASP A 303 4.88 13.85 -2.70
CA ASP A 303 5.04 12.59 -2.00
C ASP A 303 6.50 12.11 -2.02
N GLN A 304 7.09 11.94 -0.84
CA GLN A 304 8.49 11.58 -0.65
C GLN A 304 8.71 10.06 -0.56
N VAL A 305 7.63 9.29 -0.48
CA VAL A 305 7.67 7.82 -0.33
C VAL A 305 7.47 7.14 -1.68
N ILE A 306 6.36 7.44 -2.35
CA ILE A 306 6.11 6.97 -3.72
C ILE A 306 6.13 8.18 -4.64
N PRO A 307 7.18 8.36 -5.45
CA PRO A 307 7.31 9.55 -6.29
C PRO A 307 6.14 9.65 -7.28
N VAL A 308 5.67 10.89 -7.46
CA VAL A 308 4.61 11.19 -8.43
C VAL A 308 5.10 10.83 -9.83
N THR A 309 6.27 11.36 -10.21
CA THR A 309 6.93 11.09 -11.49
C THR A 309 8.27 10.41 -11.26
N THR A 310 8.70 9.60 -12.23
CA THR A 310 10.03 8.99 -12.24
C THR A 310 10.64 9.13 -13.64
N PRO A 311 11.97 8.92 -13.79
CA PRO A 311 12.60 8.82 -15.12
C PRO A 311 12.11 7.61 -15.95
N PHE A 312 11.39 6.68 -15.34
CA PHE A 312 10.90 5.46 -15.95
C PHE A 312 9.43 5.60 -16.33
N PRO A 313 9.03 5.42 -17.61
CA PRO A 313 7.70 5.78 -18.11
C PRO A 313 6.54 4.95 -17.53
N LEU A 314 6.82 3.80 -16.91
CA LEU A 314 5.82 2.92 -16.31
C LEU A 314 5.96 2.83 -14.78
N ALA A 315 6.57 3.85 -14.15
CA ALA A 315 6.80 3.84 -12.72
C ALA A 315 6.37 5.16 -12.07
N GLY A 316 5.89 5.06 -10.81
CA GLY A 316 5.37 6.18 -10.04
C GLY A 316 3.85 6.24 -10.03
N GLN A 317 3.32 7.33 -9.43
CA GLN A 317 1.88 7.53 -9.29
C GLN A 317 1.24 7.99 -10.61
N ASP A 318 1.93 8.82 -11.40
CA ASP A 318 1.44 9.27 -12.72
C ASP A 318 1.23 8.07 -13.66
N ALA A 319 2.20 7.16 -13.71
CA ALA A 319 2.07 5.93 -14.50
C ALA A 319 0.87 5.08 -14.04
N TYR A 320 0.62 5.02 -12.73
CA TYR A 320 -0.52 4.30 -12.18
C TYR A 320 -1.85 4.87 -12.70
N VAL A 321 -2.08 6.19 -12.55
CA VAL A 321 -3.35 6.81 -12.94
C VAL A 321 -3.54 6.86 -14.45
N GLU A 322 -2.47 7.03 -15.21
CA GLU A 322 -2.49 7.04 -16.68
C GLU A 322 -2.86 5.65 -17.22
N GLN A 323 -2.20 4.59 -16.77
CA GLN A 323 -2.48 3.23 -17.21
C GLN A 323 -3.84 2.72 -16.74
N ALA A 324 -4.35 3.20 -15.60
CA ALA A 324 -5.71 2.96 -15.15
C ALA A 324 -6.76 3.73 -15.97
N GLY A 325 -6.36 4.67 -16.81
CA GLY A 325 -7.28 5.50 -17.61
C GLY A 325 -8.17 6.41 -16.77
N LEU A 326 -7.67 6.88 -15.61
CA LEU A 326 -8.43 7.77 -14.73
C LEU A 326 -8.37 9.21 -15.22
N MET A 327 -9.45 9.96 -14.96
CA MET A 327 -9.54 11.38 -15.29
C MET A 327 -9.20 12.24 -14.07
N GLN A 328 -8.48 13.33 -14.27
CA GLN A 328 -8.23 14.27 -13.19
C GLN A 328 -9.53 15.00 -12.80
N ALA A 329 -9.90 14.88 -11.51
CA ALA A 329 -10.97 15.66 -10.93
C ALA A 329 -10.41 17.00 -10.39
N THR A 330 -10.82 18.10 -11.00
CA THR A 330 -10.43 19.48 -10.61
C THR A 330 -11.52 20.20 -9.83
N SER A 331 -12.65 19.55 -9.59
CA SER A 331 -13.78 20.06 -8.81
C SER A 331 -14.58 18.90 -8.24
N THR A 332 -15.47 19.19 -7.30
CA THR A 332 -16.39 18.20 -6.74
C THR A 332 -17.19 17.52 -7.85
N ILE A 333 -17.14 16.21 -7.89
CA ILE A 333 -17.96 15.38 -8.78
C ILE A 333 -19.27 15.11 -8.05
N PRO A 334 -20.42 15.60 -8.55
CA PRO A 334 -21.70 15.33 -7.93
C PRO A 334 -22.07 13.84 -8.07
N PRO A 335 -22.96 13.33 -7.23
CA PRO A 335 -23.51 11.98 -7.41
C PRO A 335 -24.06 11.82 -8.84
N GLN A 336 -23.65 10.76 -9.52
CA GLN A 336 -24.00 10.46 -10.90
C GLN A 336 -24.24 8.96 -11.08
N ALA A 337 -24.93 8.60 -12.18
CA ALA A 337 -25.23 7.21 -12.50
C ALA A 337 -23.98 6.45 -13.00
N ASP A 338 -23.09 7.14 -13.71
CA ASP A 338 -21.86 6.53 -14.23
C ASP A 338 -20.81 6.37 -13.13
N PRO A 339 -20.08 5.27 -13.12
CA PRO A 339 -19.02 5.02 -12.14
C PRO A 339 -17.94 6.11 -12.18
N ILE A 340 -17.54 6.63 -11.02
CA ILE A 340 -16.46 7.58 -10.91
C ILE A 340 -15.14 6.84 -11.11
N LYS A 341 -14.33 7.31 -12.07
CA LYS A 341 -12.98 6.84 -12.39
C LYS A 341 -12.07 8.06 -12.49
N ALA A 342 -11.54 8.47 -11.35
CA ALA A 342 -10.86 9.76 -11.23
C ALA A 342 -9.63 9.69 -10.32
N TYR A 343 -8.76 10.69 -10.48
CA TYR A 343 -7.72 10.99 -9.50
C TYR A 343 -7.75 12.46 -9.11
N VAL A 344 -7.29 12.76 -7.90
CA VAL A 344 -7.22 14.10 -7.33
C VAL A 344 -5.78 14.39 -6.94
N LEU A 345 -5.31 15.59 -7.27
CA LEU A 345 -4.00 16.10 -6.91
C LEU A 345 -4.14 17.10 -5.76
N PHE A 346 -3.35 16.88 -4.71
CA PHE A 346 -3.27 17.76 -3.54
C PHE A 346 -1.95 18.51 -3.55
N ASN A 347 -2.02 19.85 -3.45
CA ASN A 347 -0.84 20.69 -3.33
C ASN A 347 -0.28 20.72 -1.92
N GLU A 348 -1.08 20.37 -0.93
CA GLU A 348 -0.71 20.27 0.49
C GLU A 348 -0.94 18.84 0.98
N GLY A 349 -0.16 18.42 1.97
CA GLY A 349 -0.24 17.09 2.55
C GLY A 349 1.10 16.37 2.51
N ALA A 350 1.05 15.10 2.88
CA ALA A 350 2.19 14.18 2.83
C ALA A 350 1.70 12.79 2.46
N HIS A 351 2.61 11.86 2.28
CA HIS A 351 2.31 10.45 2.14
C HIS A 351 1.48 9.95 3.34
N GLY A 352 0.27 9.46 3.12
CA GLY A 352 -0.63 9.00 4.18
C GLY A 352 -1.43 10.09 4.88
N SER A 353 -1.68 11.24 4.23
CA SER A 353 -2.42 12.36 4.81
C SER A 353 -3.86 12.04 5.19
N SER A 354 -4.49 11.00 4.62
CA SER A 354 -5.80 10.53 5.08
C SER A 354 -5.77 9.98 6.51
N LEU A 355 -4.62 9.49 6.97
CA LEU A 355 -4.42 8.98 8.33
C LEU A 355 -3.86 10.03 9.29
N SER A 356 -3.18 11.07 8.77
CA SER A 356 -2.59 12.13 9.57
C SER A 356 -2.61 13.44 8.81
N PRO A 357 -3.10 14.55 9.40
CA PRO A 357 -3.16 15.85 8.74
C PRO A 357 -1.80 16.54 8.60
N ALA A 358 -0.69 15.83 8.75
CA ALA A 358 0.64 16.38 8.58
C ALA A 358 0.89 16.78 7.12
N SER A 359 1.56 17.92 6.92
CA SER A 359 2.10 18.31 5.61
C SER A 359 3.55 17.83 5.48
N SER A 360 4.02 17.66 4.24
CA SER A 360 5.43 17.38 3.93
C SER A 360 6.27 18.66 3.86
N ALA A 361 5.91 19.68 4.63
CA ALA A 361 6.74 20.87 4.75
C ALA A 361 8.16 20.46 5.16
N ALA A 362 9.14 20.99 4.44
CA ALA A 362 10.53 20.78 4.78
C ALA A 362 10.77 21.26 6.22
N THR A 363 11.11 20.34 7.11
CA THR A 363 11.58 20.64 8.46
C THR A 363 13.06 20.95 8.42
#